data_a6578f70573e0cdbb3fd330baf6bb562
#
_entry.id   a6578f70573e0cdbb3fd330baf6bb562
#
_cell.length_a   1.000
_cell.length_b   1.000
_cell.length_c   1.000
_cell.angle_alpha   90.00
_cell.angle_beta   90.00
_cell.angle_gamma   90.00
#
_symmetry.space_group_name_H-M   'P 1'
#
loop_
_entity.id
_entity.type
_entity.pdbx_description
1 polymer ?
#
loop_
_entity_poly.entity_id
_entity_poly.type
_entity_poly.pdbx_seq_one_letter_code
_entity_poly.pdbx_strand_id
1 'polypeptide(L)'
;MAFFRSVSALSKLRSRVGQQPSLANSVRWLQMQTSTNTDLYTEMKELVPEYQERVKKLKKEHGSVELGKITADMVLGGMRGMTALVWLGSAVDPDEGIRFRGMTIPDCQKTLPGAFPGGEPLPEAILWLLLTGKIPNKEQVDSLAQELRSRAKIPEYAYKAIDALPVSAHPMTQFTTGVMALQVESEFTKAYEGGIHKSRYWEPTYEDSLNLIARLPGIAAYIYRRIYKDGKIIPLDDSLDYGANYAHMLGFDDPEMLEFMRLYVSIHSDHEGGNVSSHTAHLVASSLSDPYLAFAAALNGLAGPLHGLANQEVLRWIRNIVKEFGTPNISTDQLSDYIHKTLNSGQVM
;
A
#
# COMPACT_ATOMS: atom_id res chain seq x y z
N MET A 1 -25.91 5.68 5.92
CA MET A 1 -26.24 5.94 7.35
C MET A 1 -25.46 5.10 8.36
N ALA A 2 -24.76 4.04 7.97
CA ALA A 2 -23.93 3.25 8.90
C ALA A 2 -22.58 3.90 9.24
N PHE A 3 -22.07 4.78 8.40
CA PHE A 3 -20.74 5.41 8.57
C PHE A 3 -20.69 6.45 9.69
N PHE A 4 -21.80 7.15 9.95
CA PHE A 4 -21.86 8.18 11.02
C PHE A 4 -22.18 7.64 12.43
N ARG A 5 -22.55 6.37 12.58
CA ARG A 5 -22.81 5.78 13.90
C ARG A 5 -21.58 5.21 14.60
N SER A 6 -20.49 4.95 13.89
CA SER A 6 -19.25 4.43 14.49
C SER A 6 -18.44 5.49 15.22
N VAL A 7 -18.51 6.75 14.80
CA VAL A 7 -17.78 7.88 15.44
C VAL A 7 -18.32 8.18 16.85
N SER A 8 -19.63 8.00 17.06
CA SER A 8 -20.26 8.20 18.37
C SER A 8 -19.96 7.09 19.39
N ALA A 9 -19.56 5.90 18.93
CA ALA A 9 -19.17 4.79 19.80
C ALA A 9 -17.74 4.97 20.34
N LEU A 10 -16.84 5.53 19.55
CA LEU A 10 -15.45 5.80 19.95
C LEU A 10 -15.34 6.93 20.97
N SER A 11 -16.22 7.95 20.89
CA SER A 11 -16.25 9.01 21.90
C SER A 11 -16.74 8.51 23.28
N LYS A 12 -17.59 7.49 23.33
CA LYS A 12 -18.08 6.88 24.56
C LYS A 12 -17.10 5.89 25.19
N LEU A 13 -16.15 5.34 24.42
CA LEU A 13 -15.05 4.54 24.97
C LEU A 13 -14.00 5.41 25.67
N ARG A 14 -13.79 6.66 25.23
CA ARG A 14 -12.89 7.59 25.91
C ARG A 14 -13.31 7.96 27.34
N SER A 15 -14.56 7.86 27.69
CA SER A 15 -15.09 8.24 29.02
C SER A 15 -15.13 7.10 30.05
N ARG A 16 -14.80 5.85 29.67
CA ARG A 16 -14.83 4.68 30.59
C ARG A 16 -13.48 4.08 30.89
N VAL A 17 -12.41 4.49 30.21
CA VAL A 17 -11.04 4.11 30.56
C VAL A 17 -10.49 5.22 31.45
N GLY A 18 -10.60 5.01 32.77
CA GLY A 18 -10.01 5.90 33.76
C GLY A 18 -8.51 6.03 33.47
N GLN A 19 -8.05 7.27 33.48
CA GLN A 19 -6.67 7.78 33.50
C GLN A 19 -5.54 6.72 33.41
N GLN A 20 -5.50 5.95 32.36
CA GLN A 20 -4.26 5.37 31.89
C GLN A 20 -3.55 6.43 31.06
N PRO A 21 -2.23 6.61 31.21
CA PRO A 21 -1.48 7.53 30.36
C PRO A 21 -1.82 7.19 28.92
N SER A 22 -2.23 8.19 28.15
CA SER A 22 -2.66 8.01 26.76
C SER A 22 -1.65 7.12 26.04
N LEU A 23 -2.10 6.14 25.27
CA LEU A 23 -1.25 5.34 24.40
C LEU A 23 -0.32 6.21 23.52
N ALA A 24 -0.71 7.46 23.26
CA ALA A 24 0.13 8.50 22.68
C ALA A 24 1.40 8.82 23.50
N ASN A 25 1.41 8.63 24.84
CA ASN A 25 2.61 8.87 25.67
C ASN A 25 3.47 7.62 25.88
N SER A 26 2.97 6.42 25.62
CA SER A 26 3.76 5.18 25.69
C SER A 26 4.47 4.85 24.36
N VAL A 27 4.07 5.49 23.30
CA VAL A 27 4.82 5.60 22.06
C VAL A 27 5.67 6.88 22.09
N ARG A 28 6.41 7.07 23.17
CA ARG A 28 7.56 7.98 23.14
C ARG A 28 8.57 7.27 22.22
N TRP A 29 8.46 7.64 20.96
CA TRP A 29 9.23 7.15 19.85
C TRP A 29 10.68 7.01 20.27
N LEU A 30 11.19 5.81 20.18
CA LEU A 30 12.61 5.64 19.94
C LEU A 30 13.05 6.84 19.10
N GLN A 31 14.00 7.65 19.63
CA GLN A 31 14.66 8.66 18.83
C GLN A 31 14.92 7.99 17.49
N MET A 32 14.35 8.52 16.39
CA MET A 32 14.48 7.90 15.09
C MET A 32 15.96 7.74 14.82
N GLN A 33 16.42 6.51 14.93
CA GLN A 33 17.84 6.20 14.73
C GLN A 33 18.08 6.29 13.23
N THR A 34 19.19 6.88 12.86
CA THR A 34 19.73 6.74 11.53
C THR A 34 20.35 5.35 11.42
N SER A 35 20.06 4.64 10.35
CA SER A 35 20.72 3.37 10.06
C SER A 35 22.19 3.59 9.74
N THR A 36 23.04 2.66 10.14
CA THR A 36 24.48 2.63 9.78
C THR A 36 24.78 1.69 8.62
N ASN A 37 23.83 0.81 8.28
CA ASN A 37 23.97 -0.14 7.17
C ASN A 37 23.73 0.54 5.83
N THR A 38 24.47 0.16 4.81
CA THR A 38 24.39 0.77 3.47
C THR A 38 23.29 0.18 2.61
N ASP A 39 22.84 -1.04 2.91
CA ASP A 39 21.79 -1.74 2.16
C ASP A 39 20.65 -2.23 3.06
N LEU A 40 19.47 -2.34 2.47
CA LEU A 40 18.25 -2.69 3.19
C LEU A 40 18.27 -4.14 3.71
N TYR A 41 18.86 -5.08 2.97
CA TYR A 41 18.93 -6.49 3.39
C TYR A 41 19.72 -6.64 4.70
N THR A 42 20.89 -5.99 4.79
CA THR A 42 21.71 -6.00 6.00
C THR A 42 20.98 -5.39 7.19
N GLU A 43 20.28 -4.28 6.98
CA GLU A 43 19.44 -3.66 8.00
C GLU A 43 18.32 -4.61 8.48
N MET A 44 17.61 -5.25 7.57
CA MET A 44 16.56 -6.22 7.89
C MET A 44 17.11 -7.46 8.61
N LYS A 45 18.28 -7.94 8.22
CA LYS A 45 18.95 -9.08 8.87
C LYS A 45 19.26 -8.84 10.34
N GLU A 46 19.56 -7.60 10.72
CA GLU A 46 19.76 -7.21 12.12
C GLU A 46 18.41 -7.03 12.86
N LEU A 47 17.42 -6.42 12.22
CA LEU A 47 16.15 -6.09 12.83
C LEU A 47 15.21 -7.30 13.02
N VAL A 48 15.18 -8.22 12.07
CA VAL A 48 14.22 -9.34 12.08
C VAL A 48 14.32 -10.21 13.34
N PRO A 49 15.51 -10.59 13.83
CA PRO A 49 15.63 -11.35 15.08
C PRO A 49 15.04 -10.61 16.29
N GLU A 50 15.23 -9.29 16.37
CA GLU A 50 14.64 -8.45 17.43
C GLU A 50 13.12 -8.46 17.36
N TYR A 51 12.54 -8.26 16.17
CA TYR A 51 11.10 -8.31 15.97
C TYR A 51 10.52 -9.71 16.29
N GLN A 52 11.20 -10.78 15.90
CA GLN A 52 10.78 -12.14 16.22
C GLN A 52 10.73 -12.35 17.74
N GLU A 53 11.70 -11.84 18.48
CA GLU A 53 11.72 -11.94 19.95
C GLU A 53 10.62 -11.09 20.60
N ARG A 54 10.39 -9.88 20.10
CA ARG A 54 9.26 -9.03 20.54
C ARG A 54 7.92 -9.73 20.33
N VAL A 55 7.71 -10.39 19.19
CA VAL A 55 6.47 -11.14 18.90
C VAL A 55 6.32 -12.32 19.84
N LYS A 56 7.40 -13.08 20.12
CA LYS A 56 7.38 -14.18 21.10
C LYS A 56 7.00 -13.68 22.50
N LYS A 57 7.63 -12.58 22.93
CA LYS A 57 7.32 -11.95 24.22
C LYS A 57 5.87 -11.50 24.29
N LEU A 58 5.37 -10.78 23.25
CA LEU A 58 3.99 -10.34 23.16
C LEU A 58 3.01 -11.51 23.28
N LYS A 59 3.25 -12.59 22.53
CA LYS A 59 2.42 -13.81 22.59
C LYS A 59 2.43 -14.45 23.99
N LYS A 60 3.58 -14.47 24.64
CA LYS A 60 3.73 -15.06 25.99
C LYS A 60 3.01 -14.23 27.05
N GLU A 61 3.13 -12.90 26.99
CA GLU A 61 2.64 -11.99 28.04
C GLU A 61 1.18 -11.58 27.82
N HIS A 62 0.75 -11.48 26.55
CA HIS A 62 -0.54 -10.89 26.18
C HIS A 62 -1.37 -11.74 25.21
N GLY A 63 -0.95 -12.97 24.93
CA GLY A 63 -1.63 -13.82 23.94
C GLY A 63 -3.08 -14.20 24.28
N SER A 64 -3.47 -14.07 25.55
CA SER A 64 -4.84 -14.33 26.03
C SER A 64 -5.68 -13.05 26.22
N VAL A 65 -5.15 -11.87 25.88
CA VAL A 65 -5.89 -10.62 26.02
C VAL A 65 -7.01 -10.57 24.99
N GLU A 66 -8.24 -10.31 25.45
CA GLU A 66 -9.40 -10.14 24.59
C GLU A 66 -9.30 -8.80 23.86
N LEU A 67 -9.30 -8.82 22.52
CA LEU A 67 -9.21 -7.63 21.67
C LEU A 67 -10.58 -7.06 21.30
N GLY A 68 -11.66 -7.80 21.51
CA GLY A 68 -13.02 -7.40 21.20
C GLY A 68 -13.96 -8.60 21.10
N LYS A 69 -15.24 -8.30 20.85
CA LYS A 69 -16.28 -9.32 20.63
C LYS A 69 -16.63 -9.39 19.15
N ILE A 70 -16.81 -10.60 18.66
CA ILE A 70 -17.34 -10.83 17.31
C ILE A 70 -18.87 -10.79 17.38
N THR A 71 -19.49 -9.97 16.53
CA THR A 71 -20.94 -9.87 16.42
C THR A 71 -21.47 -10.57 15.16
N ALA A 72 -22.76 -10.89 15.14
CA ALA A 72 -23.39 -11.44 13.94
C ALA A 72 -23.26 -10.50 12.72
N ASP A 73 -23.36 -9.18 12.92
CA ASP A 73 -23.18 -8.19 11.85
C ASP A 73 -21.76 -8.23 11.26
N MET A 74 -20.73 -8.41 12.10
CA MET A 74 -19.35 -8.57 11.62
C MET A 74 -19.21 -9.82 10.74
N VAL A 75 -19.80 -10.95 11.18
CA VAL A 75 -19.76 -12.21 10.41
C VAL A 75 -20.51 -12.06 9.10
N LEU A 76 -21.71 -11.51 9.12
CA LEU A 76 -22.52 -11.26 7.93
C LEU A 76 -21.85 -10.23 6.97
N GLY A 77 -21.11 -9.28 7.53
CA GLY A 77 -20.32 -8.29 6.78
C GLY A 77 -18.99 -8.80 6.24
N GLY A 78 -18.72 -10.11 6.28
CA GLY A 78 -17.47 -10.71 5.78
C GLY A 78 -16.26 -10.46 6.70
N MET A 79 -16.50 -10.28 7.99
CA MET A 79 -15.45 -10.13 9.04
C MET A 79 -14.58 -8.86 8.89
N ARG A 80 -14.89 -7.94 7.99
CA ARG A 80 -14.08 -6.73 7.71
C ARG A 80 -14.11 -5.68 8.84
N GLY A 81 -15.06 -5.77 9.77
CA GLY A 81 -15.16 -4.88 10.92
C GLY A 81 -14.39 -5.35 12.16
N MET A 82 -13.63 -6.44 12.06
CA MET A 82 -12.87 -6.99 13.18
C MET A 82 -11.51 -6.31 13.35
N THR A 83 -11.04 -6.20 14.60
CA THR A 83 -9.64 -5.92 14.90
C THR A 83 -8.83 -7.21 14.71
N ALA A 84 -8.25 -7.39 13.53
CA ALA A 84 -7.63 -8.65 13.13
C ALA A 84 -6.10 -8.58 12.96
N LEU A 85 -5.50 -7.38 13.03
CA LEU A 85 -4.08 -7.17 12.76
C LEU A 85 -3.41 -6.28 13.81
N VAL A 86 -2.14 -6.57 14.06
CA VAL A 86 -1.19 -5.65 14.66
C VAL A 86 -0.36 -5.06 13.53
N TRP A 87 -0.41 -3.74 13.36
CA TRP A 87 0.27 -3.03 12.28
C TRP A 87 1.19 -1.95 12.84
N LEU A 88 2.38 -1.80 12.26
CA LEU A 88 3.40 -0.87 12.73
C LEU A 88 3.81 0.16 11.65
N GLY A 89 3.41 -0.04 10.39
CA GLY A 89 3.85 0.79 9.27
C GLY A 89 3.23 2.18 9.30
N SER A 90 1.91 2.24 9.31
CA SER A 90 1.17 3.51 9.33
C SER A 90 0.02 3.48 10.33
N ALA A 91 -0.49 4.67 10.63
CA ALA A 91 -1.70 4.88 11.39
C ALA A 91 -2.43 6.11 10.83
N VAL A 92 -3.76 6.06 10.75
CA VAL A 92 -4.57 7.18 10.29
C VAL A 92 -5.24 7.84 11.50
N ASP A 93 -4.87 9.09 11.75
CA ASP A 93 -5.59 9.96 12.70
C ASP A 93 -6.74 10.64 11.95
N PRO A 94 -7.98 10.64 12.49
CA PRO A 94 -9.13 11.22 11.81
C PRO A 94 -9.06 12.75 11.63
N ASP A 95 -8.26 13.42 12.43
CA ASP A 95 -8.13 14.89 12.41
C ASP A 95 -6.83 15.33 11.71
N GLU A 96 -5.74 14.56 11.87
CA GLU A 96 -4.42 14.93 11.36
C GLU A 96 -4.02 14.18 10.08
N GLY A 97 -4.71 13.09 9.73
CA GLY A 97 -4.42 12.27 8.58
C GLY A 97 -3.42 11.14 8.87
N ILE A 98 -2.78 10.63 7.80
CA ILE A 98 -1.88 9.47 7.88
C ILE A 98 -0.52 9.83 8.49
N ARG A 99 0.02 8.87 9.25
CA ARG A 99 1.38 8.90 9.78
C ARG A 99 2.13 7.63 9.39
N PHE A 100 3.29 7.78 8.78
CA PHE A 100 4.20 6.68 8.44
C PHE A 100 5.23 6.52 9.57
N ARG A 101 5.20 5.39 10.26
CA ARG A 101 6.04 5.17 11.46
C ARG A 101 5.98 6.36 12.43
N GLY A 102 4.82 7.08 12.47
CA GLY A 102 4.56 8.25 13.32
C GLY A 102 4.89 9.59 12.71
N MET A 103 5.57 9.65 11.59
CA MET A 103 5.82 10.87 10.84
C MET A 103 4.59 11.26 10.03
N THR A 104 4.21 12.52 10.08
CA THR A 104 3.22 13.10 9.17
C THR A 104 3.79 13.21 7.74
N ILE A 105 2.93 13.41 6.74
CA ILE A 105 3.42 13.67 5.36
C ILE A 105 4.38 14.88 5.33
N PRO A 106 4.06 16.03 5.96
CA PRO A 106 5.01 17.15 6.05
C PRO A 106 6.33 16.80 6.75
N ASP A 107 6.31 15.94 7.79
CA ASP A 107 7.55 15.48 8.42
C ASP A 107 8.38 14.62 7.44
N CYS A 108 7.74 13.76 6.67
CA CYS A 108 8.42 12.97 5.63
C CYS A 108 9.04 13.87 4.56
N GLN A 109 8.28 14.85 4.04
CA GLN A 109 8.77 15.83 3.05
C GLN A 109 10.00 16.61 3.56
N LYS A 110 10.01 16.97 4.85
CA LYS A 110 11.10 17.73 5.44
C LYS A 110 12.34 16.89 5.75
N THR A 111 12.18 15.60 6.02
CA THR A 111 13.23 14.78 6.66
C THR A 111 13.80 13.72 5.72
N LEU A 112 12.98 13.15 4.84
CA LEU A 112 13.40 12.07 3.96
C LEU A 112 14.10 12.61 2.71
N PRO A 113 15.06 11.87 2.13
CA PRO A 113 15.67 12.24 0.86
C PRO A 113 14.66 12.39 -0.28
N GLY A 114 14.72 13.54 -0.98
CA GLY A 114 14.04 13.80 -2.24
C GLY A 114 14.97 13.68 -3.43
N ALA A 115 14.43 13.81 -4.65
CA ALA A 115 15.23 13.84 -5.88
C ALA A 115 16.11 15.11 -5.96
N PHE A 116 15.63 16.20 -5.39
CA PHE A 116 16.34 17.48 -5.25
C PHE A 116 15.92 18.16 -3.93
N PRO A 117 16.67 19.15 -3.47
CA PRO A 117 16.34 19.87 -2.23
C PRO A 117 14.94 20.52 -2.31
N GLY A 118 14.07 20.16 -1.36
CA GLY A 118 12.68 20.66 -1.30
C GLY A 118 11.71 19.93 -2.21
N GLY A 119 12.13 18.89 -2.92
CA GLY A 119 11.25 17.99 -3.67
C GLY A 119 10.51 17.00 -2.76
N GLU A 120 9.60 16.24 -3.36
CA GLU A 120 8.86 15.19 -2.66
C GLU A 120 9.80 14.05 -2.21
N PRO A 121 9.49 13.37 -1.09
CA PRO A 121 10.29 12.24 -0.64
C PRO A 121 10.27 11.12 -1.68
N LEU A 122 11.43 10.52 -1.91
CA LEU A 122 11.52 9.36 -2.80
C LEU A 122 10.73 8.19 -2.24
N PRO A 123 9.96 7.46 -3.06
CA PRO A 123 9.24 6.26 -2.62
C PRO A 123 10.14 5.22 -1.95
N GLU A 124 11.39 5.11 -2.38
CA GLU A 124 12.41 4.25 -1.78
C GLU A 124 12.73 4.66 -0.34
N ALA A 125 12.72 5.96 -0.05
CA ALA A 125 12.93 6.46 1.31
C ALA A 125 11.75 6.11 2.23
N ILE A 126 10.52 6.18 1.72
CA ILE A 126 9.32 5.75 2.43
C ILE A 126 9.35 4.23 2.66
N LEU A 127 9.72 3.44 1.65
CA LEU A 127 9.84 1.98 1.77
C LEU A 127 10.84 1.61 2.87
N TRP A 128 12.02 2.25 2.89
CA TRP A 128 13.01 2.06 3.94
C TRP A 128 12.45 2.39 5.32
N LEU A 129 11.81 3.56 5.47
CA LEU A 129 11.20 3.98 6.73
C LEU A 129 10.13 2.99 7.21
N LEU A 130 9.25 2.54 6.33
CA LEU A 130 8.17 1.62 6.67
C LEU A 130 8.69 0.26 7.15
N LEU A 131 9.70 -0.29 6.49
CA LEU A 131 10.26 -1.59 6.83
C LEU A 131 11.12 -1.53 8.10
N THR A 132 11.95 -0.51 8.25
CA THR A 132 12.96 -0.45 9.32
C THR A 132 12.53 0.38 10.53
N GLY A 133 11.64 1.36 10.34
CA GLY A 133 11.35 2.39 11.33
C GLY A 133 12.47 3.40 11.52
N LYS A 134 13.45 3.44 10.62
CA LYS A 134 14.61 4.34 10.66
C LYS A 134 14.61 5.28 9.45
N ILE A 135 15.14 6.48 9.62
CA ILE A 135 15.29 7.47 8.55
C ILE A 135 16.53 7.10 7.73
N PRO A 136 16.38 6.84 6.42
CA PRO A 136 17.51 6.57 5.55
C PRO A 136 18.26 7.86 5.20
N ASN A 137 19.55 7.74 4.93
CA ASN A 137 20.32 8.77 4.25
C ASN A 137 20.23 8.61 2.71
N LYS A 138 20.81 9.55 1.97
CA LYS A 138 20.75 9.54 0.50
C LYS A 138 21.44 8.30 -0.10
N GLU A 139 22.56 7.86 0.45
CA GLU A 139 23.30 6.70 -0.06
C GLU A 139 22.50 5.41 0.08
N GLN A 140 21.79 5.24 1.19
CA GLN A 140 20.89 4.09 1.43
C GLN A 140 19.70 4.08 0.45
N VAL A 141 19.13 5.26 0.20
CA VAL A 141 18.02 5.41 -0.77
C VAL A 141 18.52 5.10 -2.18
N ASP A 142 19.72 5.59 -2.56
CA ASP A 142 20.30 5.32 -3.86
C ASP A 142 20.64 3.83 -4.05
N SER A 143 21.16 3.18 -3.01
CA SER A 143 21.40 1.73 -3.00
C SER A 143 20.12 0.95 -3.23
N LEU A 144 19.04 1.29 -2.51
CA LEU A 144 17.73 0.65 -2.69
C LEU A 144 17.14 0.92 -4.08
N ALA A 145 17.26 2.15 -4.58
CA ALA A 145 16.82 2.50 -5.93
C ALA A 145 17.55 1.67 -7.00
N GLN A 146 18.85 1.50 -6.86
CA GLN A 146 19.65 0.66 -7.76
C GLN A 146 19.21 -0.82 -7.67
N GLU A 147 18.98 -1.33 -6.46
CA GLU A 147 18.49 -2.70 -6.25
C GLU A 147 17.15 -2.91 -6.93
N LEU A 148 16.17 -2.03 -6.73
CA LEU A 148 14.85 -2.12 -7.36
C LEU A 148 14.97 -2.06 -8.90
N ARG A 149 15.77 -1.16 -9.47
CA ARG A 149 16.00 -1.12 -10.91
C ARG A 149 16.57 -2.43 -11.46
N SER A 150 17.55 -3.01 -10.76
CA SER A 150 18.16 -4.29 -11.18
C SER A 150 17.17 -5.46 -11.22
N ARG A 151 16.12 -5.39 -10.40
CA ARG A 151 15.04 -6.41 -10.28
C ARG A 151 13.83 -6.14 -11.18
N ALA A 152 13.74 -4.97 -11.81
CA ALA A 152 12.52 -4.49 -12.49
C ALA A 152 12.20 -5.21 -13.80
N LYS A 153 13.09 -6.06 -14.31
CA LYS A 153 12.86 -6.82 -15.57
C LYS A 153 11.65 -7.73 -15.43
N ILE A 154 10.66 -7.51 -16.30
CA ILE A 154 9.46 -8.35 -16.39
C ILE A 154 9.70 -9.42 -17.46
N PRO A 155 9.51 -10.70 -17.15
CA PRO A 155 9.65 -11.77 -18.13
C PRO A 155 8.52 -11.74 -19.17
N GLU A 156 8.85 -12.15 -20.40
CA GLU A 156 7.92 -12.09 -21.53
C GLU A 156 6.63 -12.88 -21.31
N TYR A 157 6.70 -13.99 -20.59
CA TYR A 157 5.51 -14.79 -20.31
C TYR A 157 4.48 -14.07 -19.45
N ALA A 158 4.90 -13.10 -18.61
CA ALA A 158 3.95 -12.29 -17.84
C ALA A 158 3.16 -11.34 -18.75
N TYR A 159 3.81 -10.73 -19.74
CA TYR A 159 3.11 -9.95 -20.76
C TYR A 159 2.16 -10.84 -21.58
N LYS A 160 2.60 -12.02 -22.01
CA LYS A 160 1.75 -12.99 -22.74
C LYS A 160 0.53 -13.42 -21.93
N ALA A 161 0.66 -13.59 -20.63
CA ALA A 161 -0.46 -13.93 -19.77
C ALA A 161 -1.50 -12.79 -19.72
N ILE A 162 -1.04 -11.54 -19.68
CA ILE A 162 -1.93 -10.36 -19.75
C ILE A 162 -2.58 -10.28 -21.15
N ASP A 163 -1.82 -10.53 -22.22
CA ASP A 163 -2.29 -10.44 -23.61
C ASP A 163 -3.31 -11.51 -23.97
N ALA A 164 -3.32 -12.62 -23.25
CA ALA A 164 -4.35 -13.67 -23.39
C ALA A 164 -5.75 -13.17 -22.93
N LEU A 165 -5.82 -12.09 -22.15
CA LEU A 165 -7.07 -11.46 -21.77
C LEU A 165 -7.54 -10.46 -22.84
N PRO A 166 -8.86 -10.31 -23.05
CA PRO A 166 -9.38 -9.21 -23.86
C PRO A 166 -8.89 -7.85 -23.33
N VAL A 167 -8.61 -6.89 -24.24
CA VAL A 167 -8.24 -5.51 -23.84
C VAL A 167 -9.31 -4.87 -22.97
N SER A 168 -10.58 -5.24 -23.17
CA SER A 168 -11.73 -4.79 -22.36
C SER A 168 -11.82 -5.40 -20.97
N ALA A 169 -10.95 -6.37 -20.63
CA ALA A 169 -10.89 -6.90 -19.26
C ALA A 169 -10.52 -5.77 -18.28
N HIS A 170 -11.13 -5.80 -17.10
CA HIS A 170 -10.88 -4.77 -16.09
C HIS A 170 -9.38 -4.66 -15.78
N PRO A 171 -8.81 -3.45 -15.64
CA PRO A 171 -7.38 -3.27 -15.38
C PRO A 171 -6.86 -4.09 -14.19
N MET A 172 -7.63 -4.19 -13.10
CA MET A 172 -7.26 -5.00 -11.94
C MET A 172 -7.22 -6.49 -12.23
N THR A 173 -8.08 -7.01 -13.10
CA THR A 173 -8.04 -8.41 -13.56
C THR A 173 -6.75 -8.65 -14.34
N GLN A 174 -6.39 -7.76 -15.27
CA GLN A 174 -5.14 -7.83 -16.01
C GLN A 174 -3.93 -7.77 -15.08
N PHE A 175 -3.97 -6.87 -14.08
CA PHE A 175 -2.89 -6.68 -13.13
C PHE A 175 -2.67 -7.93 -12.25
N THR A 176 -3.74 -8.48 -11.68
CA THR A 176 -3.67 -9.73 -10.89
C THR A 176 -3.14 -10.88 -11.74
N THR A 177 -3.56 -10.99 -13.01
CA THR A 177 -3.07 -12.03 -13.93
C THR A 177 -1.57 -11.91 -14.16
N GLY A 178 -1.06 -10.68 -14.38
CA GLY A 178 0.36 -10.43 -14.51
C GLY A 178 1.15 -10.81 -13.27
N VAL A 179 0.66 -10.45 -12.08
CA VAL A 179 1.27 -10.82 -10.80
C VAL A 179 1.28 -12.33 -10.61
N MET A 180 0.15 -13.01 -10.86
CA MET A 180 0.05 -14.46 -10.76
C MET A 180 1.00 -15.19 -11.72
N ALA A 181 1.23 -14.66 -12.92
CA ALA A 181 2.18 -15.21 -13.85
C ALA A 181 3.63 -15.19 -13.32
N LEU A 182 3.99 -14.21 -12.49
CA LEU A 182 5.32 -14.10 -11.88
C LEU A 182 5.57 -15.13 -10.76
N GLN A 183 4.54 -15.78 -10.24
CA GLN A 183 4.63 -16.68 -9.09
C GLN A 183 5.62 -17.84 -9.32
N VAL A 184 5.79 -18.28 -10.55
CA VAL A 184 6.75 -19.36 -10.93
C VAL A 184 8.20 -19.02 -10.55
N GLU A 185 8.51 -17.75 -10.32
CA GLU A 185 9.84 -17.30 -9.90
C GLU A 185 10.01 -17.23 -8.38
N SER A 186 8.97 -17.56 -7.58
CA SER A 186 9.00 -17.40 -6.14
C SER A 186 10.21 -18.07 -5.49
N GLU A 187 11.04 -17.25 -4.85
CA GLU A 187 12.17 -17.71 -4.03
C GLU A 187 11.69 -18.34 -2.72
N PHE A 188 10.54 -17.87 -2.19
CA PHE A 188 9.94 -18.48 -1.00
C PHE A 188 9.51 -19.92 -1.27
N THR A 189 8.83 -20.18 -2.38
CA THR A 189 8.41 -21.55 -2.76
C THR A 189 9.61 -22.47 -2.92
N LYS A 190 10.63 -22.04 -3.66
CA LYS A 190 11.87 -22.81 -3.84
C LYS A 190 12.59 -23.10 -2.52
N ALA A 191 12.71 -22.11 -1.65
CA ALA A 191 13.37 -22.26 -0.36
C ALA A 191 12.57 -23.18 0.58
N TYR A 192 11.23 -23.07 0.58
CA TYR A 192 10.35 -23.92 1.37
C TYR A 192 10.46 -25.40 0.94
N GLU A 193 10.40 -25.68 -0.36
CA GLU A 193 10.60 -27.02 -0.91
C GLU A 193 12.01 -27.57 -0.61
N GLY A 194 13.01 -26.68 -0.58
CA GLY A 194 14.38 -27.00 -0.19
C GLY A 194 14.58 -27.21 1.33
N GLY A 195 13.52 -27.09 2.15
CA GLY A 195 13.57 -27.36 3.59
C GLY A 195 14.21 -26.26 4.42
N ILE A 196 14.14 -25.00 3.99
CA ILE A 196 14.65 -23.87 4.78
C ILE A 196 14.02 -23.82 6.17
N HIS A 197 14.81 -23.56 7.22
CA HIS A 197 14.31 -23.47 8.57
C HIS A 197 13.40 -22.23 8.74
N LYS A 198 12.33 -22.39 9.51
CA LYS A 198 11.29 -21.35 9.72
C LYS A 198 11.82 -20.00 10.23
N SER A 199 12.92 -19.96 10.96
CA SER A 199 13.54 -18.70 11.41
C SER A 199 14.10 -17.87 10.27
N ARG A 200 14.28 -18.48 9.08
CA ARG A 200 14.81 -17.85 7.89
C ARG A 200 13.77 -17.61 6.79
N TYR A 201 12.50 -17.88 7.03
CA TYR A 201 11.42 -17.63 6.06
C TYR A 201 11.37 -16.17 5.59
N TRP A 202 11.82 -15.24 6.42
CA TRP A 202 11.87 -13.83 6.07
C TRP A 202 12.79 -13.53 4.88
N GLU A 203 13.88 -14.28 4.71
CA GLU A 203 14.88 -14.05 3.66
C GLU A 203 14.26 -14.21 2.26
N PRO A 204 13.70 -15.39 1.88
CA PRO A 204 13.07 -15.52 0.59
C PRO A 204 11.77 -14.69 0.46
N THR A 205 11.06 -14.39 1.57
CA THR A 205 9.93 -13.46 1.56
C THR A 205 10.39 -12.05 1.19
N TYR A 206 11.52 -11.60 1.72
CA TYR A 206 12.13 -10.31 1.37
C TYR A 206 12.48 -10.27 -0.13
N GLU A 207 13.14 -11.31 -0.65
CA GLU A 207 13.49 -11.41 -2.07
C GLU A 207 12.26 -11.32 -2.98
N ASP A 208 11.24 -12.12 -2.73
CA ASP A 208 9.98 -12.08 -3.49
C ASP A 208 9.28 -10.73 -3.39
N SER A 209 9.29 -10.10 -2.21
CA SER A 209 8.67 -8.80 -1.99
C SER A 209 9.35 -7.70 -2.78
N LEU A 210 10.69 -7.66 -2.79
CA LEU A 210 11.43 -6.66 -3.58
C LEU A 210 11.29 -6.93 -5.09
N ASN A 211 11.28 -8.19 -5.52
CA ASN A 211 11.02 -8.55 -6.91
C ASN A 211 9.64 -8.09 -7.37
N LEU A 212 8.61 -8.24 -6.52
CA LEU A 212 7.27 -7.72 -6.78
C LEU A 212 7.27 -6.20 -6.88
N ILE A 213 7.74 -5.51 -5.82
CA ILE A 213 7.78 -4.04 -5.78
C ILE A 213 8.46 -3.49 -7.03
N ALA A 214 9.59 -4.05 -7.42
CA ALA A 214 10.36 -3.60 -8.58
C ALA A 214 9.59 -3.72 -9.90
N ARG A 215 8.77 -4.76 -10.07
CA ARG A 215 8.08 -5.09 -11.34
C ARG A 215 6.68 -4.50 -11.47
N LEU A 216 6.02 -4.19 -10.35
CA LEU A 216 4.64 -3.70 -10.34
C LEU A 216 4.43 -2.45 -11.19
N PRO A 217 5.28 -1.40 -11.15
CA PRO A 217 5.11 -0.22 -11.99
C PRO A 217 5.13 -0.53 -13.49
N GLY A 218 6.03 -1.41 -13.92
CA GLY A 218 6.12 -1.82 -15.32
C GLY A 218 4.89 -2.59 -15.80
N ILE A 219 4.34 -3.49 -14.97
CA ILE A 219 3.08 -4.21 -15.28
C ILE A 219 1.92 -3.22 -15.34
N ALA A 220 1.80 -2.33 -14.37
CA ALA A 220 0.73 -1.32 -14.35
C ALA A 220 0.81 -0.38 -15.55
N ALA A 221 2.01 0.10 -15.88
CA ALA A 221 2.24 0.96 -17.04
C ALA A 221 1.91 0.24 -18.36
N TYR A 222 2.30 -1.04 -18.50
CA TYR A 222 1.94 -1.84 -19.65
C TYR A 222 0.42 -1.94 -19.84
N ILE A 223 -0.33 -2.26 -18.77
CA ILE A 223 -1.79 -2.37 -18.81
C ILE A 223 -2.42 -1.02 -19.16
N TYR A 224 -1.95 0.08 -18.56
CA TYR A 224 -2.41 1.42 -18.89
C TYR A 224 -2.21 1.74 -20.37
N ARG A 225 -1.00 1.50 -20.90
CA ARG A 225 -0.69 1.78 -22.31
C ARG A 225 -1.47 0.87 -23.27
N ARG A 226 -1.66 -0.41 -22.88
CA ARG A 226 -2.47 -1.36 -23.64
C ARG A 226 -3.93 -0.92 -23.79
N ILE A 227 -4.50 -0.30 -22.75
CA ILE A 227 -5.92 0.10 -22.74
C ILE A 227 -6.12 1.51 -23.31
N TYR A 228 -5.24 2.46 -22.98
CA TYR A 228 -5.49 3.88 -23.21
C TYR A 228 -4.53 4.54 -24.20
N LYS A 229 -3.51 3.83 -24.65
CA LYS A 229 -2.47 4.32 -25.57
C LYS A 229 -2.26 3.33 -26.73
N ASP A 230 -1.05 3.32 -27.27
CA ASP A 230 -0.66 2.50 -28.41
C ASP A 230 -0.20 1.07 -28.07
N GLY A 231 -0.24 0.70 -26.79
CA GLY A 231 0.20 -0.62 -26.31
C GLY A 231 1.71 -0.84 -26.28
N LYS A 232 2.52 0.15 -26.69
CA LYS A 232 3.98 0.02 -26.66
C LYS A 232 4.51 0.07 -25.25
N ILE A 233 5.46 -0.79 -24.93
CA ILE A 233 6.22 -0.75 -23.68
C ILE A 233 7.23 0.39 -23.77
N ILE A 234 7.25 1.26 -22.78
CA ILE A 234 8.33 2.20 -22.54
C ILE A 234 9.26 1.53 -21.52
N PRO A 235 10.54 1.31 -21.88
CA PRO A 235 11.49 0.68 -20.95
C PRO A 235 11.79 1.59 -19.78
N LEU A 236 12.23 0.99 -18.67
CA LEU A 236 12.75 1.71 -17.53
C LEU A 236 13.99 2.55 -17.93
N ASP A 237 14.11 3.75 -17.36
CA ASP A 237 15.28 4.62 -17.48
C ASP A 237 16.15 4.49 -16.20
N ASP A 238 17.40 4.05 -16.37
CA ASP A 238 18.32 3.80 -15.25
C ASP A 238 18.71 5.07 -14.48
N SER A 239 18.46 6.25 -15.04
CA SER A 239 18.75 7.55 -14.40
C SER A 239 17.64 8.02 -13.45
N LEU A 240 16.45 7.43 -13.53
CA LEU A 240 15.27 7.84 -12.78
C LEU A 240 15.08 7.00 -11.50
N ASP A 241 14.52 7.63 -10.47
CA ASP A 241 14.03 6.93 -9.28
C ASP A 241 12.72 6.16 -9.55
N TYR A 242 12.23 5.41 -8.57
CA TYR A 242 11.06 4.55 -8.69
C TYR A 242 9.79 5.30 -9.11
N GLY A 243 9.52 6.46 -8.48
CA GLY A 243 8.33 7.27 -8.78
C GLY A 243 8.40 7.89 -10.17
N ALA A 244 9.54 8.47 -10.50
CA ALA A 244 9.79 9.07 -11.81
C ALA A 244 9.76 8.01 -12.93
N ASN A 245 10.35 6.84 -12.71
CA ASN A 245 10.27 5.73 -13.65
C ASN A 245 8.84 5.27 -13.90
N TYR A 246 8.00 5.25 -12.88
CA TYR A 246 6.60 4.90 -13.08
C TYR A 246 5.90 5.91 -13.99
N ALA A 247 6.08 7.22 -13.78
CA ALA A 247 5.56 8.25 -14.69
C ALA A 247 6.10 8.07 -16.11
N HIS A 248 7.42 7.88 -16.27
CA HIS A 248 8.08 7.66 -17.55
C HIS A 248 7.49 6.47 -18.31
N MET A 249 7.35 5.32 -17.66
CA MET A 249 6.76 4.11 -18.27
C MET A 249 5.29 4.30 -18.66
N LEU A 250 4.55 5.18 -17.97
CA LEU A 250 3.19 5.58 -18.38
C LEU A 250 3.22 6.49 -19.63
N GLY A 251 4.35 7.14 -19.93
CA GLY A 251 4.56 8.05 -21.05
C GLY A 251 4.47 9.53 -20.66
N PHE A 252 4.84 9.87 -19.45
CA PHE A 252 4.88 11.25 -18.93
C PHE A 252 6.28 11.56 -18.40
N ASP A 253 6.95 12.52 -19.03
CA ASP A 253 8.34 12.89 -18.73
C ASP A 253 8.49 14.35 -18.26
N ASP A 254 7.37 15.08 -18.11
CA ASP A 254 7.46 16.45 -17.61
C ASP A 254 7.79 16.47 -16.10
N PRO A 255 8.62 17.42 -15.63
CA PRO A 255 9.10 17.44 -14.26
C PRO A 255 8.00 17.50 -13.20
N GLU A 256 6.88 18.17 -13.49
CA GLU A 256 5.76 18.29 -12.57
C GLU A 256 5.06 16.93 -12.38
N MET A 257 4.90 16.17 -13.46
CA MET A 257 4.32 14.82 -13.39
C MET A 257 5.27 13.84 -12.68
N LEU A 258 6.59 13.96 -12.84
CA LEU A 258 7.54 13.14 -12.11
C LEU A 258 7.44 13.39 -10.60
N GLU A 259 7.37 14.66 -10.16
CA GLU A 259 7.17 15.00 -8.75
C GLU A 259 5.80 14.55 -8.24
N PHE A 260 4.76 14.77 -9.02
CA PHE A 260 3.42 14.27 -8.68
C PHE A 260 3.44 12.76 -8.45
N MET A 261 4.12 11.98 -9.29
CA MET A 261 4.16 10.53 -9.13
C MET A 261 4.99 10.09 -7.93
N ARG A 262 6.07 10.81 -7.58
CA ARG A 262 6.81 10.58 -6.31
C ARG A 262 5.90 10.75 -5.11
N LEU A 263 5.18 11.86 -5.04
CA LEU A 263 4.19 12.10 -3.99
C LEU A 263 3.09 11.03 -4.00
N TYR A 264 2.49 10.76 -5.16
CA TYR A 264 1.38 9.82 -5.31
C TYR A 264 1.75 8.42 -4.79
N VAL A 265 2.88 7.88 -5.22
CA VAL A 265 3.36 6.56 -4.77
C VAL A 265 3.68 6.58 -3.27
N SER A 266 4.32 7.66 -2.78
CA SER A 266 4.68 7.79 -1.36
C SER A 266 3.46 7.78 -0.45
N ILE A 267 2.42 8.55 -0.76
CA ILE A 267 1.21 8.61 0.09
C ILE A 267 0.34 7.34 -0.02
N HIS A 268 0.52 6.53 -1.05
CA HIS A 268 -0.20 5.26 -1.25
C HIS A 268 0.61 4.03 -0.83
N SER A 269 1.80 4.21 -0.25
CA SER A 269 2.69 3.08 0.07
C SER A 269 2.20 2.23 1.25
N ASP A 270 1.43 2.80 2.17
CA ASP A 270 0.83 2.07 3.30
C ASP A 270 -0.41 2.81 3.83
N HIS A 271 -1.43 2.08 4.28
CA HIS A 271 -2.65 2.63 4.84
C HIS A 271 -3.24 1.70 5.89
N GLU A 272 -2.55 1.53 7.02
CA GLU A 272 -2.93 0.64 8.12
C GLU A 272 -3.14 -0.83 7.69
N GLY A 273 -3.36 -1.70 8.65
CA GLY A 273 -3.59 -3.13 8.39
C GLY A 273 -5.05 -3.55 8.31
N GLY A 274 -6.00 -2.67 8.65
CA GLY A 274 -7.41 -3.01 8.85
C GLY A 274 -8.27 -3.04 7.59
N ASN A 275 -7.75 -2.67 6.43
CA ASN A 275 -8.49 -2.70 5.17
C ASN A 275 -8.56 -4.10 4.56
N VAL A 276 -9.50 -4.33 3.64
CA VAL A 276 -9.77 -5.66 3.05
C VAL A 276 -8.54 -6.24 2.37
N SER A 277 -7.80 -5.46 1.58
CA SER A 277 -6.63 -5.97 0.85
C SER A 277 -5.50 -6.37 1.78
N SER A 278 -5.15 -5.53 2.76
CA SER A 278 -4.12 -5.82 3.74
C SER A 278 -4.48 -7.04 4.60
N HIS A 279 -5.73 -7.11 5.09
CA HIS A 279 -6.20 -8.26 5.86
C HIS A 279 -6.18 -9.56 5.04
N THR A 280 -6.59 -9.50 3.77
CA THR A 280 -6.55 -10.66 2.87
C THR A 280 -5.12 -11.12 2.62
N ALA A 281 -4.17 -10.19 2.38
CA ALA A 281 -2.76 -10.54 2.25
C ALA A 281 -2.23 -11.30 3.48
N HIS A 282 -2.51 -10.78 4.68
CA HIS A 282 -2.11 -11.41 5.93
C HIS A 282 -2.76 -12.79 6.14
N LEU A 283 -4.06 -12.90 5.83
CA LEU A 283 -4.78 -14.16 5.97
C LEU A 283 -4.19 -15.24 5.05
N VAL A 284 -3.97 -14.92 3.78
CA VAL A 284 -3.38 -15.84 2.80
C VAL A 284 -1.94 -16.18 3.16
N ALA A 285 -1.12 -15.19 3.50
CA ALA A 285 0.27 -15.42 3.92
C ALA A 285 0.38 -16.26 5.19
N SER A 286 -0.62 -16.25 6.09
CA SER A 286 -0.63 -17.07 7.32
C SER A 286 -0.65 -18.57 7.04
N SER A 287 -1.05 -18.99 5.84
CA SER A 287 -0.98 -20.38 5.36
C SER A 287 0.37 -20.75 4.73
N LEU A 288 1.35 -19.85 4.76
CA LEU A 288 2.64 -19.95 4.07
C LEU A 288 2.52 -19.92 2.54
N SER A 289 1.47 -19.30 2.01
CA SER A 289 1.45 -18.91 0.60
C SER A 289 2.54 -17.86 0.36
N ASP A 290 3.21 -17.95 -0.79
CA ASP A 290 4.28 -17.02 -1.16
C ASP A 290 3.76 -15.57 -1.34
N PRO A 291 4.65 -14.57 -1.39
CA PRO A 291 4.28 -13.17 -1.55
C PRO A 291 3.46 -12.88 -2.81
N TYR A 292 3.68 -13.59 -3.92
CA TYR A 292 2.92 -13.38 -5.16
C TYR A 292 1.46 -13.76 -4.99
N LEU A 293 1.19 -14.93 -4.40
CA LEU A 293 -0.16 -15.43 -4.14
C LEU A 293 -0.88 -14.55 -3.11
N ALA A 294 -0.18 -14.18 -2.03
CA ALA A 294 -0.74 -13.32 -1.00
C ALA A 294 -1.09 -11.92 -1.53
N PHE A 295 -0.21 -11.35 -2.36
CA PHE A 295 -0.44 -10.05 -2.97
C PHE A 295 -1.53 -10.10 -4.05
N ALA A 296 -1.58 -11.14 -4.88
CA ALA A 296 -2.66 -11.34 -5.86
C ALA A 296 -4.04 -11.43 -5.18
N ALA A 297 -4.12 -12.13 -4.05
CA ALA A 297 -5.35 -12.19 -3.25
C ALA A 297 -5.74 -10.79 -2.70
N ALA A 298 -4.76 -10.01 -2.25
CA ALA A 298 -4.97 -8.62 -1.82
C ALA A 298 -5.48 -7.73 -2.95
N LEU A 299 -4.92 -7.85 -4.16
CA LEU A 299 -5.37 -7.11 -5.34
C LEU A 299 -6.83 -7.42 -5.70
N ASN A 300 -7.28 -8.66 -5.53
CA ASN A 300 -8.68 -9.04 -5.75
C ASN A 300 -9.61 -8.36 -4.73
N GLY A 301 -9.17 -8.24 -3.47
CA GLY A 301 -9.88 -7.45 -2.46
C GLY A 301 -9.89 -5.96 -2.78
N LEU A 302 -8.75 -5.43 -3.26
CA LEU A 302 -8.59 -4.02 -3.66
C LEU A 302 -9.52 -3.63 -4.82
N ALA A 303 -9.83 -4.56 -5.72
CA ALA A 303 -10.70 -4.34 -6.86
C ALA A 303 -12.19 -4.14 -6.50
N GLY A 304 -12.57 -4.25 -5.23
CA GLY A 304 -13.95 -4.04 -4.78
C GLY A 304 -14.37 -2.57 -4.77
N PRO A 305 -15.64 -2.24 -5.14
CA PRO A 305 -16.14 -0.86 -5.21
C PRO A 305 -16.21 -0.16 -3.84
N LEU A 306 -16.26 -0.92 -2.75
CA LEU A 306 -16.20 -0.39 -1.37
C LEU A 306 -14.77 -0.31 -0.84
N HIS A 307 -13.77 -0.42 -1.70
CA HIS A 307 -12.34 -0.34 -1.38
C HIS A 307 -11.60 0.46 -2.47
N GLY A 308 -10.56 -0.08 -3.09
CA GLY A 308 -9.72 0.67 -4.04
C GLY A 308 -10.45 1.11 -5.31
N LEU A 309 -11.45 0.37 -5.79
CA LEU A 309 -12.25 0.75 -6.94
C LEU A 309 -13.11 2.01 -6.70
N ALA A 310 -13.27 2.46 -5.46
CA ALA A 310 -14.00 3.68 -5.13
C ALA A 310 -13.52 4.90 -5.94
N ASN A 311 -12.22 5.01 -6.21
CA ASN A 311 -11.66 6.09 -7.04
C ASN A 311 -12.24 6.10 -8.46
N GLN A 312 -12.43 4.92 -9.07
CA GLN A 312 -13.05 4.80 -10.38
C GLN A 312 -14.52 5.20 -10.34
N GLU A 313 -15.23 4.80 -9.30
CA GLU A 313 -16.64 5.15 -9.13
C GLU A 313 -16.82 6.66 -8.91
N VAL A 314 -15.97 7.28 -8.11
CA VAL A 314 -15.96 8.75 -7.95
C VAL A 314 -15.67 9.46 -9.27
N LEU A 315 -14.71 8.99 -10.06
CA LEU A 315 -14.41 9.58 -11.37
C LEU A 315 -15.61 9.46 -12.33
N ARG A 316 -16.29 8.32 -12.34
CA ARG A 316 -17.53 8.12 -13.12
C ARG A 316 -18.63 9.07 -12.67
N TRP A 317 -18.80 9.21 -11.37
CA TRP A 317 -19.78 10.12 -10.79
C TRP A 317 -19.50 11.58 -11.18
N ILE A 318 -18.25 12.05 -11.05
CA ILE A 318 -17.85 13.40 -11.49
C ILE A 318 -18.15 13.61 -12.98
N ARG A 319 -17.80 12.65 -13.84
CA ARG A 319 -18.08 12.73 -15.27
C ARG A 319 -19.59 12.79 -15.57
N ASN A 320 -20.40 12.07 -14.81
CA ASN A 320 -21.86 12.11 -14.95
C ASN A 320 -22.42 13.47 -14.54
N ILE A 321 -21.90 14.08 -13.47
CA ILE A 321 -22.27 15.44 -13.06
C ILE A 321 -21.94 16.43 -14.19
N VAL A 322 -20.72 16.44 -14.71
CA VAL A 322 -20.31 17.32 -15.81
C VAL A 322 -21.21 17.12 -17.04
N LYS A 323 -21.57 15.87 -17.36
CA LYS A 323 -22.48 15.56 -18.48
C LYS A 323 -23.90 16.07 -18.21
N GLU A 324 -24.43 15.94 -17.00
CA GLU A 324 -25.79 16.39 -16.64
C GLU A 324 -25.89 17.93 -16.69
N PHE A 325 -24.89 18.63 -16.19
CA PHE A 325 -24.86 20.10 -16.22
C PHE A 325 -24.37 20.69 -17.56
N GLY A 326 -23.79 19.87 -18.45
CA GLY A 326 -23.25 20.32 -19.74
C GLY A 326 -22.00 21.20 -19.64
N THR A 327 -21.44 21.38 -18.45
CA THR A 327 -20.28 22.22 -18.17
C THR A 327 -19.52 21.72 -16.93
N PRO A 328 -18.17 21.82 -16.91
CA PRO A 328 -17.41 21.58 -15.68
C PRO A 328 -17.51 22.74 -14.67
N ASN A 329 -17.95 23.92 -15.09
CA ASN A 329 -18.10 25.11 -14.26
C ASN A 329 -19.46 25.08 -13.54
N ILE A 330 -19.55 24.32 -12.48
CA ILE A 330 -20.75 24.12 -11.69
C ILE A 330 -20.63 24.96 -10.39
N SER A 331 -21.66 25.75 -10.06
CA SER A 331 -21.65 26.52 -8.81
C SER A 331 -21.75 25.60 -7.58
N THR A 332 -21.26 26.09 -6.44
CA THR A 332 -21.35 25.36 -5.17
C THR A 332 -22.78 24.97 -4.81
N ASP A 333 -23.74 25.88 -5.04
CA ASP A 333 -25.15 25.63 -4.72
C ASP A 333 -25.74 24.52 -5.63
N GLN A 334 -25.49 24.59 -6.93
CA GLN A 334 -25.91 23.56 -7.89
C GLN A 334 -25.33 22.18 -7.53
N LEU A 335 -24.06 22.14 -7.16
CA LEU A 335 -23.39 20.90 -6.76
C LEU A 335 -23.97 20.37 -5.44
N SER A 336 -24.21 21.24 -4.47
CA SER A 336 -24.83 20.90 -3.19
C SER A 336 -26.21 20.30 -3.37
N ASP A 337 -27.07 20.95 -4.18
CA ASP A 337 -28.41 20.46 -4.47
C ASP A 337 -28.37 19.08 -5.17
N TYR A 338 -27.45 18.91 -6.13
CA TYR A 338 -27.26 17.63 -6.80
C TYR A 338 -26.85 16.52 -5.82
N ILE A 339 -25.89 16.80 -4.92
CA ILE A 339 -25.44 15.85 -3.91
C ILE A 339 -26.60 15.48 -2.97
N HIS A 340 -27.34 16.46 -2.45
CA HIS A 340 -28.48 16.21 -1.58
C HIS A 340 -29.58 15.41 -2.26
N LYS A 341 -29.87 15.70 -3.53
CA LYS A 341 -30.83 14.94 -4.34
C LYS A 341 -30.37 13.49 -4.50
N THR A 342 -29.10 13.27 -4.82
CA THR A 342 -28.53 11.92 -4.97
C THR A 342 -28.57 11.13 -3.66
N LEU A 343 -28.18 11.73 -2.55
CA LEU A 343 -28.24 11.10 -1.22
C LEU A 343 -29.67 10.72 -0.83
N ASN A 344 -30.63 11.59 -1.10
CA ASN A 344 -32.05 11.35 -0.77
C ASN A 344 -32.71 10.30 -1.68
N SER A 345 -32.16 10.07 -2.87
CA SER A 345 -32.69 9.05 -3.79
C SER A 345 -32.33 7.62 -3.38
N GLY A 346 -31.44 7.44 -2.40
CA GLY A 346 -30.91 6.14 -1.99
C GLY A 346 -29.94 5.51 -3.00
N GLN A 347 -29.55 6.22 -4.03
CA GLN A 347 -28.48 5.79 -4.92
C GLN A 347 -27.13 5.80 -4.19
N VAL A 348 -26.32 4.78 -4.42
CA VAL A 348 -24.93 4.74 -3.96
C VAL A 348 -24.14 5.67 -4.88
N MET A 349 -23.47 6.65 -4.28
CA MET A 349 -22.55 7.55 -5.01
C MET A 349 -21.25 6.83 -5.28
#